data_ab691eed4088fa4f471d0b9203ee1144
#
_entry.id   ab691eed4088fa4f471d0b9203ee1144
#
_cell.length_a   1.000
_cell.length_b   1.000
_cell.length_c   1.000
_cell.angle_alpha   90.00
_cell.angle_beta   90.00
_cell.angle_gamma   90.00
#
_symmetry.space_group_name_H-M   'P 1'
#
loop_
_entity.id
_entity.type
_entity.pdbx_description
1 polymer ?
#
loop_
_entity_poly.entity_id
_entity_poly.type
_entity_poly.pdbx_seq_one_letter_code
_entity_poly.pdbx_strand_id
1 'polypeptide(L)'
;MKKWILLITLTMVAVILGACGDDSTSGKNSDNEEGKSYTFKLGHEAAESHIKFKVAEKFAEELEKASDGRMKVDLYPGNQLGKEADMAQQVESGTLDFAILSNGTMSSLSESLNAWFMPYLFEDLTAASKAAESEEAKQIMKDLEQKDMVGYGLFFAGQRHIFSNKEIASVEDLKGVKIRIPGSPVFETYYKALNASPASMPLPEVYTSLSTGVIDAVDTDLDAAVSQKFYEAVENLTLTGHIVFPEIVLGSKKLIDELSEEDQKLVADTWAKTIEWGVEEGINKNDSLLKELKDLGVKVTDLPDQSGFKDVSQQVYEQYSSNATIKAFIEANQ
;
A
#
# COMPACT_ATOMS: atom_id res chain seq x y z
N MET A 1 -50.55 -47.03 -16.46
CA MET A 1 -51.81 -47.54 -15.82
C MET A 1 -51.91 -46.90 -14.45
N LYS A 2 -53.11 -46.20 -14.28
CA LYS A 2 -53.74 -45.74 -13.02
C LYS A 2 -52.93 -44.72 -12.19
N LYS A 3 -53.17 -43.36 -12.26
CA LYS A 3 -54.35 -42.58 -11.86
C LYS A 3 -54.86 -42.95 -10.46
N TRP A 4 -54.86 -41.96 -9.56
CA TRP A 4 -55.90 -41.52 -8.62
C TRP A 4 -55.25 -40.45 -7.70
N ILE A 5 -55.54 -39.15 -7.76
CA ILE A 5 -56.74 -38.30 -7.53
C ILE A 5 -57.30 -38.48 -6.10
N LEU A 6 -57.33 -37.32 -5.38
CA LEU A 6 -58.36 -36.71 -4.50
C LEU A 6 -57.65 -35.95 -3.36
N LEU A 7 -57.73 -34.65 -3.29
CA LEU A 7 -58.79 -33.63 -3.14
C LEU A 7 -59.28 -33.47 -1.68
N ILE A 8 -59.23 -32.20 -1.23
CA ILE A 8 -60.12 -31.49 -0.26
C ILE A 8 -59.75 -31.69 1.21
N THR A 9 -59.50 -30.58 1.99
CA THR A 9 -60.53 -29.66 2.49
C THR A 9 -59.94 -28.30 2.94
N LEU A 10 -60.60 -27.29 2.48
CA LEU A 10 -60.68 -25.91 2.88
C LEU A 10 -61.41 -25.80 4.24
N THR A 11 -60.89 -25.04 5.23
CA THR A 11 -61.74 -24.46 6.25
C THR A 11 -61.27 -23.06 6.59
N MET A 12 -62.11 -22.13 6.27
CA MET A 12 -62.13 -20.71 6.49
C MET A 12 -62.79 -20.46 7.83
N VAL A 13 -62.19 -19.65 8.74
CA VAL A 13 -62.94 -18.91 9.74
C VAL A 13 -62.39 -17.52 9.84
N ALA A 14 -63.26 -16.57 9.60
CA ALA A 14 -63.00 -15.15 9.61
C ALA A 14 -63.50 -14.52 10.93
N VAL A 15 -62.91 -13.35 11.18
CA VAL A 15 -63.51 -12.17 11.85
C VAL A 15 -63.64 -12.18 13.39
N ILE A 16 -62.96 -11.23 14.04
CA ILE A 16 -63.61 -10.26 14.93
C ILE A 16 -62.88 -8.92 14.78
N LEU A 17 -63.59 -7.90 14.28
CA LEU A 17 -63.29 -6.49 14.43
C LEU A 17 -63.66 -6.05 15.85
N GLY A 18 -62.74 -5.31 16.48
CA GLY A 18 -62.99 -4.61 17.74
C GLY A 18 -62.40 -3.19 17.64
N ALA A 19 -63.25 -2.22 17.70
CA ALA A 19 -63.11 -0.84 17.36
C ALA A 19 -62.43 0.05 18.43
N CYS A 20 -61.84 1.17 17.91
CA CYS A 20 -61.72 2.53 18.46
C CYS A 20 -61.23 2.72 19.93
N GLY A 21 -60.15 3.44 19.99
CA GLY A 21 -59.69 4.24 21.13
C GLY A 21 -58.68 5.25 20.65
N ASP A 22 -59.17 6.46 20.33
CA ASP A 22 -58.41 7.66 20.04
C ASP A 22 -57.70 8.09 21.35
N ASP A 23 -56.38 8.16 21.34
CA ASP A 23 -55.67 9.04 22.28
C ASP A 23 -54.34 9.45 21.69
N SER A 24 -54.27 10.72 21.33
CA SER A 24 -53.15 11.43 20.76
C SER A 24 -52.06 11.59 21.84
N THR A 25 -51.08 10.71 21.82
CA THR A 25 -49.81 11.00 22.47
C THR A 25 -48.73 10.93 21.42
N SER A 26 -48.27 12.13 21.03
CA SER A 26 -47.06 12.39 20.28
C SER A 26 -45.85 11.74 20.96
N GLY A 27 -45.68 10.45 20.74
CA GLY A 27 -44.42 9.76 21.01
C GLY A 27 -43.46 10.08 19.89
N LYS A 28 -42.48 10.92 20.18
CA LYS A 28 -41.25 10.95 19.40
C LYS A 28 -40.76 9.50 19.34
N ASN A 29 -40.91 8.87 18.18
CA ASN A 29 -40.03 7.78 17.81
C ASN A 29 -38.62 8.38 17.76
N SER A 30 -37.87 8.20 18.82
CA SER A 30 -36.45 8.14 18.69
C SER A 30 -36.20 6.82 17.94
N ASP A 31 -36.10 6.90 16.63
CA ASP A 31 -35.38 5.90 15.86
C ASP A 31 -34.00 5.87 16.49
N ASN A 32 -33.76 4.88 17.34
CA ASN A 32 -32.42 4.43 17.62
C ASN A 32 -31.91 3.95 16.26
N GLU A 33 -31.20 4.79 15.53
CA GLU A 33 -30.28 4.37 14.50
C GLU A 33 -29.19 3.56 15.22
N GLU A 34 -29.47 2.28 15.50
CA GLU A 34 -28.38 1.32 15.64
C GLU A 34 -27.59 1.43 14.35
N GLY A 35 -26.38 2.01 14.43
CA GLY A 35 -25.58 2.37 13.27
C GLY A 35 -25.42 1.17 12.35
N LYS A 36 -25.55 1.39 11.06
CA LYS A 36 -25.38 0.37 10.02
C LYS A 36 -24.04 -0.35 10.20
N SER A 37 -24.05 -1.68 10.09
CA SER A 37 -22.82 -2.49 10.18
C SER A 37 -22.22 -2.71 8.80
N TYR A 38 -20.88 -2.71 8.74
CA TYR A 38 -20.13 -2.88 7.51
C TYR A 38 -19.05 -3.96 7.68
N THR A 39 -18.78 -4.69 6.60
CA THR A 39 -17.62 -5.56 6.49
C THR A 39 -16.86 -5.15 5.24
N PHE A 40 -15.72 -4.51 5.44
CA PHE A 40 -14.86 -4.03 4.35
C PHE A 40 -13.85 -5.09 3.97
N LYS A 41 -13.38 -5.05 2.72
CA LYS A 41 -12.27 -5.84 2.21
C LYS A 41 -11.06 -4.97 2.04
N LEU A 42 -9.90 -5.44 2.51
CA LEU A 42 -8.62 -4.76 2.34
C LEU A 42 -7.61 -5.73 1.70
N GLY A 43 -7.07 -5.34 0.55
CA GLY A 43 -6.10 -6.14 -0.20
C GLY A 43 -4.70 -5.53 -0.24
N HIS A 44 -3.67 -6.39 -0.27
CA HIS A 44 -2.28 -6.00 -0.52
C HIS A 44 -1.43 -7.19 -1.00
N GLU A 45 -0.22 -6.92 -1.54
CA GLU A 45 0.65 -7.97 -2.11
C GLU A 45 1.60 -8.65 -1.11
N ALA A 46 1.85 -8.03 0.03
CA ALA A 46 2.93 -8.43 0.93
C ALA A 46 2.57 -9.66 1.79
N ALA A 47 3.61 -10.33 2.31
CA ALA A 47 3.47 -11.39 3.30
C ALA A 47 2.99 -10.84 4.66
N GLU A 48 2.43 -11.72 5.51
CA GLU A 48 1.90 -11.32 6.83
C GLU A 48 2.96 -10.80 7.82
N SER A 49 4.23 -11.08 7.60
CA SER A 49 5.32 -10.54 8.41
C SER A 49 5.75 -9.12 8.02
N HIS A 50 5.39 -8.66 6.83
CA HIS A 50 5.74 -7.34 6.29
C HIS A 50 4.96 -6.21 6.97
N ILE A 51 5.57 -5.02 7.08
CA ILE A 51 4.93 -3.82 7.67
C ILE A 51 3.58 -3.49 7.03
N LYS A 52 3.41 -3.72 5.74
CA LYS A 52 2.15 -3.51 5.00
C LYS A 52 0.99 -4.30 5.61
N PHE A 53 1.22 -5.58 5.96
CA PHE A 53 0.20 -6.39 6.64
C PHE A 53 -0.04 -5.88 8.07
N LYS A 54 1.02 -5.51 8.80
CA LYS A 54 0.89 -5.02 10.17
C LYS A 54 0.07 -3.73 10.27
N VAL A 55 0.21 -2.85 9.29
CA VAL A 55 -0.62 -1.65 9.17
C VAL A 55 -2.07 -2.00 8.85
N ALA A 56 -2.32 -2.97 7.95
CA ALA A 56 -3.67 -3.45 7.63
C ALA A 56 -4.35 -4.10 8.86
N GLU A 57 -3.63 -4.97 9.58
CA GLU A 57 -4.09 -5.62 10.82
C GLU A 57 -4.43 -4.59 11.90
N LYS A 58 -3.53 -3.62 12.12
CA LYS A 58 -3.73 -2.53 13.06
C LYS A 58 -4.97 -1.69 12.72
N PHE A 59 -5.16 -1.36 11.45
CA PHE A 59 -6.35 -0.65 11.00
C PHE A 59 -7.63 -1.43 11.27
N ALA A 60 -7.64 -2.73 10.96
CA ALA A 60 -8.80 -3.60 11.19
C ALA A 60 -9.20 -3.63 12.67
N GLU A 61 -8.21 -3.82 13.56
CA GLU A 61 -8.43 -3.84 15.01
C GLU A 61 -8.93 -2.49 15.55
N GLU A 62 -8.30 -1.40 15.16
CA GLU A 62 -8.66 -0.06 15.66
C GLU A 62 -10.01 0.40 15.11
N LEU A 63 -10.36 0.06 13.86
CA LEU A 63 -11.66 0.40 13.28
C LEU A 63 -12.80 -0.39 13.95
N GLU A 64 -12.62 -1.69 14.16
CA GLU A 64 -13.61 -2.50 14.88
C GLU A 64 -13.85 -1.95 16.28
N LYS A 65 -12.78 -1.62 17.01
CA LYS A 65 -12.85 -1.04 18.34
C LYS A 65 -13.51 0.36 18.34
N ALA A 66 -13.12 1.24 17.42
CA ALA A 66 -13.61 2.61 17.36
C ALA A 66 -15.09 2.71 16.92
N SER A 67 -15.58 1.67 16.21
CA SER A 67 -16.96 1.57 15.75
C SER A 67 -17.85 0.72 16.68
N ASP A 68 -17.39 0.32 17.87
CA ASP A 68 -18.09 -0.60 18.78
C ASP A 68 -18.51 -1.91 18.06
N GLY A 69 -17.64 -2.44 17.19
CA GLY A 69 -17.85 -3.69 16.44
C GLY A 69 -18.75 -3.57 15.20
N ARG A 70 -19.21 -2.36 14.84
CA ARG A 70 -20.05 -2.15 13.65
C ARG A 70 -19.28 -2.27 12.33
N MET A 71 -17.99 -1.92 12.32
CA MET A 71 -17.14 -1.96 11.13
C MET A 71 -16.05 -3.00 11.31
N LYS A 72 -16.01 -3.95 10.39
CA LYS A 72 -15.02 -5.01 10.34
C LYS A 72 -14.25 -4.95 9.04
N VAL A 73 -13.02 -5.47 9.04
CA VAL A 73 -12.18 -5.51 7.85
C VAL A 73 -11.67 -6.93 7.63
N ASP A 74 -12.00 -7.50 6.50
CA ASP A 74 -11.44 -8.77 6.03
C ASP A 74 -10.14 -8.49 5.27
N LEU A 75 -9.03 -9.10 5.71
CA LEU A 75 -7.70 -8.89 5.15
C LEU A 75 -7.37 -9.93 4.08
N TYR A 76 -6.86 -9.49 2.95
CA TYR A 76 -6.45 -10.31 1.80
C TYR A 76 -4.99 -10.06 1.43
N PRO A 77 -4.02 -10.68 2.16
CA PRO A 77 -2.59 -10.54 1.88
C PRO A 77 -2.12 -11.33 0.66
N GLY A 78 -0.88 -11.09 0.23
CA GLY A 78 -0.17 -11.96 -0.71
C GLY A 78 -0.82 -12.09 -2.09
N ASN A 79 -1.41 -11.01 -2.61
CA ASN A 79 -2.09 -11.00 -3.91
C ASN A 79 -3.32 -11.92 -4.02
N GLN A 80 -4.00 -12.24 -2.92
CA GLN A 80 -5.21 -13.07 -2.95
C GLN A 80 -6.35 -12.47 -3.81
N LEU A 81 -6.37 -11.15 -3.98
CA LEU A 81 -7.34 -10.44 -4.82
C LEU A 81 -6.78 -10.04 -6.20
N GLY A 82 -5.63 -10.55 -6.59
CA GLY A 82 -4.91 -10.19 -7.81
C GLY A 82 -3.66 -9.35 -7.55
N LYS A 83 -2.96 -8.94 -8.61
CA LYS A 83 -1.78 -8.07 -8.51
C LYS A 83 -2.18 -6.66 -8.08
N GLU A 84 -1.24 -5.86 -7.64
CA GLU A 84 -1.51 -4.47 -7.21
C GLU A 84 -2.27 -3.64 -8.26
N ALA A 85 -1.93 -3.78 -9.55
CA ALA A 85 -2.65 -3.10 -10.62
C ALA A 85 -4.13 -3.54 -10.73
N ASP A 86 -4.42 -4.83 -10.49
CA ASP A 86 -5.79 -5.35 -10.47
C ASP A 86 -6.54 -4.81 -9.25
N MET A 87 -5.89 -4.77 -8.07
CA MET A 87 -6.47 -4.21 -6.85
C MET A 87 -6.73 -2.70 -6.98
N ALA A 88 -5.85 -1.94 -7.64
CA ALA A 88 -6.08 -0.52 -7.95
C ALA A 88 -7.36 -0.33 -8.78
N GLN A 89 -7.56 -1.14 -9.84
CA GLN A 89 -8.79 -1.10 -10.64
C GLN A 89 -10.02 -1.52 -9.84
N GLN A 90 -9.90 -2.47 -8.91
CA GLN A 90 -10.99 -2.87 -8.02
C GLN A 90 -11.40 -1.75 -7.06
N VAL A 91 -10.44 -1.00 -6.51
CA VAL A 91 -10.71 0.20 -5.69
C VAL A 91 -11.41 1.26 -6.53
N GLU A 92 -10.90 1.59 -7.72
CA GLU A 92 -11.48 2.56 -8.65
C GLU A 92 -12.94 2.19 -9.02
N SER A 93 -13.20 0.92 -9.30
CA SER A 93 -14.53 0.43 -9.68
C SER A 93 -15.52 0.27 -8.52
N GLY A 94 -15.06 0.29 -7.26
CA GLY A 94 -15.87 0.03 -6.07
C GLY A 94 -16.12 -1.46 -5.80
N THR A 95 -15.24 -2.35 -6.27
CA THR A 95 -15.33 -3.80 -6.00
C THR A 95 -14.49 -4.20 -4.77
N LEU A 96 -13.49 -3.38 -4.44
CA LEU A 96 -12.63 -3.49 -3.26
C LEU A 96 -12.73 -2.18 -2.45
N ASP A 97 -12.93 -2.30 -1.14
CA ASP A 97 -13.13 -1.14 -0.27
C ASP A 97 -11.83 -0.39 -0.01
N PHE A 98 -10.79 -1.13 0.37
CA PHE A 98 -9.47 -0.58 0.69
C PHE A 98 -8.36 -1.40 0.04
N ALA A 99 -7.26 -0.73 -0.28
CA ALA A 99 -6.01 -1.38 -0.64
C ALA A 99 -4.81 -0.64 -0.05
N ILE A 100 -3.77 -1.39 0.32
CA ILE A 100 -2.45 -0.83 0.59
C ILE A 100 -1.55 -1.26 -0.57
N LEU A 101 -1.24 -0.31 -1.45
CA LEU A 101 -0.50 -0.56 -2.68
C LEU A 101 0.86 0.14 -2.65
N SER A 102 1.85 -0.44 -3.33
CA SER A 102 3.11 0.26 -3.51
C SER A 102 2.91 1.55 -4.31
N ASN A 103 3.51 2.63 -3.86
CA ASN A 103 3.56 3.85 -4.65
C ASN A 103 4.21 3.60 -6.03
N GLY A 104 5.04 2.54 -6.17
CA GLY A 104 5.61 2.09 -7.42
C GLY A 104 4.54 1.78 -8.47
N THR A 105 3.61 0.92 -8.15
CA THR A 105 2.48 0.58 -9.03
C THR A 105 1.61 1.81 -9.29
N MET A 106 1.29 2.57 -8.25
CA MET A 106 0.43 3.74 -8.35
C MET A 106 1.04 4.88 -9.16
N SER A 107 2.37 5.04 -9.19
CA SER A 107 3.06 6.05 -10.00
C SER A 107 2.93 5.84 -11.52
N SER A 108 2.56 4.63 -11.94
CA SER A 108 2.22 4.36 -13.34
C SER A 108 0.78 4.81 -13.69
N LEU A 109 -0.08 5.00 -12.69
CA LEU A 109 -1.46 5.46 -12.86
C LEU A 109 -1.61 6.96 -12.63
N SER A 110 -0.81 7.53 -11.73
CA SER A 110 -0.76 8.97 -11.42
C SER A 110 0.68 9.46 -11.43
N GLU A 111 1.02 10.26 -12.44
CA GLU A 111 2.42 10.70 -12.68
C GLU A 111 3.01 11.45 -11.49
N SER A 112 2.21 12.28 -10.78
CA SER A 112 2.67 13.07 -9.64
C SER A 112 3.24 12.21 -8.51
N LEU A 113 2.80 10.96 -8.36
CA LEU A 113 3.33 10.02 -7.38
C LEU A 113 4.81 9.66 -7.59
N ASN A 114 5.34 9.87 -8.81
CA ASN A 114 6.77 9.69 -9.08
C ASN A 114 7.66 10.66 -8.29
N ALA A 115 7.12 11.77 -7.77
CA ALA A 115 7.84 12.73 -6.93
C ALA A 115 8.52 12.06 -5.72
N TRP A 116 7.88 11.04 -5.14
CA TRP A 116 8.39 10.30 -3.98
C TRP A 116 9.63 9.45 -4.29
N PHE A 117 9.89 9.15 -5.55
CA PHE A 117 10.98 8.28 -5.98
C PHE A 117 12.18 9.04 -6.53
N MET A 118 12.26 10.34 -6.31
CA MET A 118 13.46 11.11 -6.70
C MET A 118 14.66 10.60 -5.91
N PRO A 119 15.70 10.05 -6.60
CA PRO A 119 16.81 9.42 -5.90
C PRO A 119 17.55 10.42 -5.00
N TYR A 120 17.82 10.01 -3.76
CA TYR A 120 18.49 10.82 -2.75
C TYR A 120 17.79 12.13 -2.37
N LEU A 121 16.48 12.27 -2.65
CA LEU A 121 15.71 13.44 -2.20
C LEU A 121 15.57 13.47 -0.68
N PHE A 122 15.44 12.31 -0.06
CA PHE A 122 15.32 12.18 1.40
C PHE A 122 16.54 11.46 1.98
N GLU A 123 17.09 12.03 3.05
CA GLU A 123 18.20 11.43 3.77
C GLU A 123 17.77 10.13 4.49
N ASP A 124 16.57 10.14 5.06
CA ASP A 124 16.02 9.04 5.84
C ASP A 124 14.47 9.02 5.81
N LEU A 125 13.87 8.06 6.50
CA LEU A 125 12.42 7.93 6.62
C LEU A 125 11.80 9.08 7.43
N THR A 126 12.56 9.70 8.33
CA THR A 126 12.08 10.84 9.13
C THR A 126 11.91 12.07 8.24
N ALA A 127 12.86 12.33 7.34
CA ALA A 127 12.75 13.40 6.37
C ALA A 127 11.57 13.18 5.42
N ALA A 128 11.39 11.96 4.92
CA ALA A 128 10.26 11.60 4.06
C ALA A 128 8.92 11.71 4.79
N SER A 129 8.84 11.34 6.06
CA SER A 129 7.64 11.47 6.88
C SER A 129 7.20 12.93 7.04
N LYS A 130 8.15 13.83 7.29
CA LYS A 130 7.87 15.28 7.34
C LYS A 130 7.37 15.81 6.00
N ALA A 131 7.98 15.36 4.91
CA ALA A 131 7.53 15.72 3.57
C ALA A 131 6.09 15.29 3.26
N ALA A 132 5.63 14.16 3.84
CA ALA A 132 4.27 13.66 3.67
C ALA A 132 3.19 14.59 4.28
N GLU A 133 3.56 15.49 5.20
CA GLU A 133 2.66 16.48 5.80
C GLU A 133 2.57 17.78 4.99
N SER A 134 3.42 17.96 3.97
CA SER A 134 3.49 19.18 3.15
C SER A 134 2.25 19.40 2.28
N GLU A 135 2.01 20.63 1.85
CA GLU A 135 0.91 20.93 0.93
C GLU A 135 1.14 20.30 -0.45
N GLU A 136 2.40 20.17 -0.87
CA GLU A 136 2.79 19.51 -2.10
C GLU A 136 2.45 18.01 -2.06
N ALA A 137 2.70 17.32 -0.93
CA ALA A 137 2.31 15.94 -0.73
C ALA A 137 0.78 15.76 -0.73
N LYS A 138 0.05 16.67 -0.07
CA LYS A 138 -1.42 16.69 -0.09
C LYS A 138 -1.97 16.90 -1.49
N GLN A 139 -1.32 17.73 -2.31
CA GLN A 139 -1.73 17.91 -3.70
C GLN A 139 -1.53 16.63 -4.52
N ILE A 140 -0.42 15.91 -4.32
CA ILE A 140 -0.17 14.60 -4.95
C ILE A 140 -1.27 13.60 -4.58
N MET A 141 -1.66 13.54 -3.30
CA MET A 141 -2.74 12.66 -2.84
C MET A 141 -4.10 13.05 -3.44
N LYS A 142 -4.34 14.35 -3.62
CA LYS A 142 -5.58 14.87 -4.21
C LYS A 142 -5.75 14.49 -5.68
N ASP A 143 -4.65 14.29 -6.40
CA ASP A 143 -4.70 13.85 -7.80
C ASP A 143 -5.36 12.47 -7.95
N LEU A 144 -5.42 11.65 -6.89
CA LEU A 144 -6.08 10.35 -6.87
C LEU A 144 -7.60 10.44 -6.86
N GLU A 145 -8.18 11.54 -6.40
CA GLU A 145 -9.63 11.76 -6.44
C GLU A 145 -10.16 11.76 -7.89
N GLN A 146 -9.32 12.16 -8.86
CA GLN A 146 -9.65 12.10 -10.29
C GLN A 146 -9.72 10.66 -10.83
N LYS A 147 -9.33 9.67 -9.99
CA LYS A 147 -9.37 8.24 -10.26
C LYS A 147 -10.43 7.51 -9.44
N ASP A 148 -11.45 8.22 -8.93
CA ASP A 148 -12.46 7.65 -8.03
C ASP A 148 -11.88 6.92 -6.81
N MET A 149 -10.71 7.36 -6.33
CA MET A 149 -10.02 6.84 -5.17
C MET A 149 -9.88 7.91 -4.09
N VAL A 150 -9.93 7.50 -2.83
CA VAL A 150 -9.59 8.32 -1.67
C VAL A 150 -8.21 7.90 -1.20
N GLY A 151 -7.26 8.84 -1.20
CA GLY A 151 -5.94 8.63 -0.61
C GLY A 151 -5.95 9.00 0.87
N TYR A 152 -5.74 8.05 1.75
CA TYR A 152 -5.71 8.30 3.20
C TYR A 152 -4.34 8.75 3.71
N GLY A 153 -3.27 8.42 3.01
CA GLY A 153 -1.91 8.80 3.36
C GLY A 153 -0.87 7.77 2.93
N LEU A 154 0.34 7.98 3.42
CA LEU A 154 1.52 7.19 3.12
C LEU A 154 2.19 6.74 4.41
N PHE A 155 2.72 5.51 4.41
CA PHE A 155 3.76 5.08 5.33
C PHE A 155 4.92 4.49 4.53
N PHE A 156 6.04 4.16 5.18
CA PHE A 156 7.25 3.80 4.45
C PHE A 156 7.70 2.39 4.82
N ALA A 157 7.89 1.54 3.81
CA ALA A 157 8.43 0.20 4.00
C ALA A 157 9.92 0.22 4.40
N GLY A 158 10.66 1.24 3.94
CA GLY A 158 12.08 1.41 4.24
C GLY A 158 12.79 2.25 3.19
N GLN A 159 14.10 2.42 3.38
CA GLN A 159 14.98 2.87 2.31
C GLN A 159 15.34 1.70 1.39
N ARG A 160 15.52 2.01 0.10
CA ARG A 160 15.88 1.01 -0.90
C ARG A 160 17.37 0.76 -0.91
N HIS A 161 17.70 -0.53 -1.01
CA HIS A 161 19.06 -1.08 -1.09
C HIS A 161 19.12 -2.11 -2.21
N ILE A 162 20.33 -2.61 -2.50
CA ILE A 162 20.53 -3.62 -3.54
C ILE A 162 20.92 -4.95 -2.88
N PHE A 163 20.07 -5.97 -3.03
CA PHE A 163 20.40 -7.36 -2.72
C PHE A 163 20.83 -8.08 -3.99
N SER A 164 21.92 -8.82 -3.96
CA SER A 164 22.52 -9.39 -5.16
C SER A 164 23.29 -10.68 -4.92
N ASN A 165 23.44 -11.49 -5.97
CA ASN A 165 24.27 -12.69 -5.94
C ASN A 165 25.78 -12.39 -6.03
N LYS A 166 26.14 -11.14 -6.38
CA LYS A 166 27.52 -10.66 -6.37
C LYS A 166 27.60 -9.34 -5.62
N GLU A 167 28.73 -9.07 -5.02
CA GLU A 167 28.98 -7.79 -4.37
C GLU A 167 28.86 -6.64 -5.38
N ILE A 168 28.17 -5.59 -5.00
CA ILE A 168 28.06 -4.32 -5.72
C ILE A 168 28.75 -3.27 -4.84
N ALA A 169 29.99 -2.94 -5.15
CA ALA A 169 30.78 -1.97 -4.40
C ALA A 169 30.88 -0.61 -5.12
N SER A 170 30.52 -0.55 -6.40
CA SER A 170 30.53 0.64 -7.22
C SER A 170 29.44 0.61 -8.30
N VAL A 171 29.24 1.74 -9.01
CA VAL A 171 28.28 1.84 -10.14
C VAL A 171 28.67 0.89 -11.27
N GLU A 172 29.98 0.70 -11.48
CA GLU A 172 30.50 -0.16 -12.56
C GLU A 172 30.07 -1.61 -12.41
N ASP A 173 29.87 -2.08 -11.14
CA ASP A 173 29.44 -3.43 -10.83
C ASP A 173 27.98 -3.70 -11.25
N LEU A 174 27.17 -2.63 -11.45
CA LEU A 174 25.80 -2.72 -11.94
C LEU A 174 25.71 -2.93 -13.46
N LYS A 175 26.77 -2.75 -14.21
CA LYS A 175 26.74 -2.84 -15.66
C LYS A 175 26.23 -4.20 -16.13
N GLY A 176 25.07 -4.20 -16.78
CA GLY A 176 24.44 -5.40 -17.34
C GLY A 176 23.79 -6.32 -16.30
N VAL A 177 23.80 -5.97 -15.01
CA VAL A 177 23.12 -6.71 -13.95
C VAL A 177 21.63 -6.68 -14.19
N LYS A 178 21.01 -7.84 -14.23
CA LYS A 178 19.54 -7.97 -14.30
C LYS A 178 18.97 -7.73 -12.91
N ILE A 179 18.49 -6.52 -12.68
CA ILE A 179 17.98 -6.12 -11.38
C ILE A 179 16.45 -6.00 -11.40
N ARG A 180 15.80 -6.67 -10.46
CA ARG A 180 14.35 -6.47 -10.26
C ARG A 180 14.10 -5.10 -9.68
N ILE A 181 13.11 -4.43 -10.22
CA ILE A 181 12.56 -3.18 -9.72
C ILE A 181 11.05 -3.31 -9.46
N PRO A 182 10.45 -2.47 -8.59
CA PRO A 182 9.00 -2.31 -8.54
C PRO A 182 8.48 -1.66 -9.84
N GLY A 183 7.16 -1.66 -10.04
CA GLY A 183 6.52 -1.15 -11.25
C GLY A 183 6.52 0.37 -11.39
N SER A 184 7.68 1.03 -11.27
CA SER A 184 7.78 2.50 -11.35
C SER A 184 8.67 2.95 -12.52
N PRO A 185 8.23 3.94 -13.32
CA PRO A 185 9.03 4.53 -14.38
C PRO A 185 10.32 5.19 -13.89
N VAL A 186 10.34 5.75 -12.69
CA VAL A 186 11.55 6.37 -12.09
C VAL A 186 12.63 5.34 -11.85
N PHE A 187 12.28 4.19 -11.27
CA PHE A 187 13.26 3.11 -11.07
C PHE A 187 13.82 2.59 -12.38
N GLU A 188 12.99 2.49 -13.42
CA GLU A 188 13.44 2.08 -14.73
C GLU A 188 14.44 3.08 -15.32
N THR A 189 14.14 4.38 -15.22
CA THR A 189 15.03 5.46 -15.67
C THR A 189 16.34 5.45 -14.89
N TYR A 190 16.28 5.35 -13.56
CA TYR A 190 17.45 5.37 -12.69
C TYR A 190 18.39 4.20 -12.96
N TYR A 191 17.88 2.96 -12.99
CA TYR A 191 18.73 1.79 -13.24
C TYR A 191 19.27 1.70 -14.67
N LYS A 192 18.53 2.19 -15.66
CA LYS A 192 19.08 2.34 -17.03
C LYS A 192 20.22 3.34 -17.07
N ALA A 193 20.14 4.44 -16.35
CA ALA A 193 21.22 5.43 -16.26
C ALA A 193 22.47 4.86 -15.56
N LEU A 194 22.28 3.91 -14.64
CA LEU A 194 23.35 3.12 -14.01
C LEU A 194 23.88 1.96 -14.89
N ASN A 195 23.45 1.87 -16.17
CA ASN A 195 23.78 0.79 -17.10
C ASN A 195 23.38 -0.63 -16.63
N ALA A 196 22.46 -0.76 -15.67
CA ALA A 196 21.85 -2.01 -15.31
C ALA A 196 20.73 -2.42 -16.29
N SER A 197 20.23 -3.64 -16.16
CA SER A 197 19.12 -4.18 -16.94
C SER A 197 17.90 -4.36 -16.02
N PRO A 198 17.08 -3.30 -15.80
CA PRO A 198 15.94 -3.38 -14.91
C PRO A 198 14.86 -4.31 -15.47
N ALA A 199 14.25 -5.09 -14.55
CA ALA A 199 13.13 -5.98 -14.83
C ALA A 199 12.01 -5.73 -13.81
N SER A 200 10.89 -5.15 -14.25
CA SER A 200 9.75 -4.91 -13.39
C SER A 200 9.00 -6.21 -13.14
N MET A 201 8.76 -6.54 -11.85
CA MET A 201 7.92 -7.68 -11.47
C MET A 201 7.31 -7.49 -10.07
N PRO A 202 6.12 -8.11 -9.81
CA PRO A 202 5.49 -8.12 -8.49
C PRO A 202 6.37 -8.72 -7.40
N LEU A 203 6.22 -8.22 -6.18
CA LEU A 203 7.05 -8.65 -5.04
C LEU A 203 7.01 -10.16 -4.78
N PRO A 204 5.87 -10.88 -4.84
CA PRO A 204 5.84 -12.34 -4.58
C PRO A 204 6.58 -13.19 -5.63
N GLU A 205 6.88 -12.65 -6.81
CA GLU A 205 7.60 -13.38 -7.87
C GLU A 205 9.14 -13.30 -7.72
N VAL A 206 9.64 -12.42 -6.85
CA VAL A 206 11.06 -12.05 -6.76
C VAL A 206 11.91 -13.20 -6.23
N TYR A 207 11.49 -13.86 -5.13
CA TYR A 207 12.25 -14.96 -4.53
C TYR A 207 12.54 -16.07 -5.55
N THR A 208 11.52 -16.50 -6.28
CA THR A 208 11.69 -17.54 -7.32
C THR A 208 12.60 -17.07 -8.45
N SER A 209 12.48 -15.81 -8.86
CA SER A 209 13.29 -15.24 -9.94
C SER A 209 14.77 -15.11 -9.55
N LEU A 210 15.07 -14.77 -8.30
CA LEU A 210 16.44 -14.78 -7.73
C LEU A 210 16.98 -16.21 -7.67
N SER A 211 16.22 -17.13 -7.06
CA SER A 211 16.63 -18.53 -6.85
C SER A 211 16.90 -19.29 -8.17
N THR A 212 16.19 -18.93 -9.25
CA THR A 212 16.34 -19.57 -10.56
C THR A 212 17.32 -18.81 -11.50
N GLY A 213 17.87 -17.67 -11.06
CA GLY A 213 18.81 -16.87 -11.84
C GLY A 213 18.17 -16.13 -13.02
N VAL A 214 16.85 -15.91 -13.01
CA VAL A 214 16.15 -15.04 -13.96
C VAL A 214 16.59 -13.60 -13.77
N ILE A 215 16.83 -13.19 -12.53
CA ILE A 215 17.43 -11.92 -12.13
C ILE A 215 18.67 -12.16 -11.26
N ASP A 216 19.61 -11.23 -11.28
CA ASP A 216 20.88 -11.27 -10.53
C ASP A 216 20.80 -10.50 -9.21
N ALA A 217 19.90 -9.52 -9.15
CA ALA A 217 19.75 -8.62 -8.04
C ALA A 217 18.29 -8.14 -7.89
N VAL A 218 17.99 -7.58 -6.72
CA VAL A 218 16.71 -6.94 -6.42
C VAL A 218 16.97 -5.60 -5.73
N ASP A 219 16.29 -4.58 -6.22
CA ASP A 219 16.05 -3.34 -5.50
C ASP A 219 14.93 -3.56 -4.49
N THR A 220 15.20 -3.39 -3.20
CA THR A 220 14.26 -3.63 -2.13
C THR A 220 14.65 -2.94 -0.83
N ASP A 221 13.71 -2.83 0.10
CA ASP A 221 13.95 -2.44 1.49
C ASP A 221 14.27 -3.67 2.37
N LEU A 222 14.72 -3.42 3.59
CA LEU A 222 15.14 -4.49 4.51
C LEU A 222 13.95 -5.33 4.98
N ASP A 223 12.75 -4.73 5.15
CA ASP A 223 11.57 -5.46 5.61
C ASP A 223 11.08 -6.47 4.55
N ALA A 224 11.04 -6.06 3.28
CA ALA A 224 10.74 -6.98 2.19
C ALA A 224 11.82 -8.07 2.06
N ALA A 225 13.11 -7.74 2.22
CA ALA A 225 14.18 -8.73 2.15
C ALA A 225 14.06 -9.83 3.22
N VAL A 226 13.67 -9.47 4.44
CA VAL A 226 13.43 -10.42 5.53
C VAL A 226 12.12 -11.17 5.30
N SER A 227 11.00 -10.46 5.10
CA SER A 227 9.66 -11.06 5.02
C SER A 227 9.46 -11.97 3.81
N GLN A 228 10.14 -11.69 2.69
CA GLN A 228 10.15 -12.50 1.47
C GLN A 228 11.34 -13.46 1.39
N LYS A 229 12.20 -13.49 2.42
CA LYS A 229 13.34 -14.38 2.54
C LYS A 229 14.37 -14.28 1.40
N PHE A 230 14.59 -13.08 0.86
CA PHE A 230 15.54 -12.91 -0.25
C PHE A 230 16.95 -13.32 0.14
N TYR A 231 17.31 -13.24 1.42
CA TYR A 231 18.58 -13.70 1.97
C TYR A 231 18.85 -15.20 1.77
N GLU A 232 17.83 -16.02 1.51
CA GLU A 232 18.01 -17.45 1.16
C GLU A 232 18.46 -17.64 -0.31
N ALA A 233 18.21 -16.63 -1.16
CA ALA A 233 18.49 -16.69 -2.60
C ALA A 233 19.75 -15.91 -3.00
N VAL A 234 20.10 -14.83 -2.26
CA VAL A 234 21.27 -13.98 -2.51
C VAL A 234 21.96 -13.60 -1.22
N GLU A 235 23.32 -13.44 -1.28
CA GLU A 235 24.15 -13.30 -0.08
C GLU A 235 24.62 -11.87 0.19
N ASN A 236 24.51 -10.95 -0.77
CA ASN A 236 25.12 -9.63 -0.65
C ASN A 236 24.04 -8.55 -0.56
N LEU A 237 24.23 -7.63 0.38
CA LEU A 237 23.44 -6.43 0.56
C LEU A 237 24.35 -5.21 0.45
N THR A 238 24.12 -4.35 -0.52
CA THR A 238 24.77 -3.05 -0.63
C THR A 238 23.83 -1.97 -0.12
N LEU A 239 24.25 -1.26 0.93
CA LEU A 239 23.48 -0.18 1.56
C LEU A 239 23.60 1.10 0.74
N THR A 240 22.76 1.24 -0.27
CA THR A 240 22.74 2.41 -1.14
C THR A 240 21.86 3.54 -0.60
N GLY A 241 20.76 3.24 0.09
CA GLY A 241 19.84 4.22 0.65
C GLY A 241 19.29 5.23 -0.36
N HIS A 242 19.19 4.84 -1.62
CA HIS A 242 19.02 5.76 -2.75
C HIS A 242 17.61 6.30 -2.91
N ILE A 243 16.58 5.61 -2.41
CA ILE A 243 15.17 6.01 -2.48
C ILE A 243 14.45 5.54 -1.22
N VAL A 244 13.56 6.34 -0.66
CA VAL A 244 12.57 5.87 0.31
C VAL A 244 11.41 5.23 -0.43
N PHE A 245 10.77 4.21 0.17
CA PHE A 245 9.70 3.48 -0.50
C PHE A 245 8.35 3.65 0.21
N PRO A 246 7.49 4.57 -0.27
CA PRO A 246 6.17 4.74 0.30
C PRO A 246 5.20 3.65 -0.15
N GLU A 247 4.37 3.25 0.80
CA GLU A 247 3.16 2.49 0.63
C GLU A 247 1.97 3.44 0.74
N ILE A 248 1.03 3.35 -0.18
CA ILE A 248 -0.11 4.24 -0.26
C ILE A 248 -1.37 3.52 0.23
N VAL A 249 -2.10 4.17 1.12
CA VAL A 249 -3.39 3.69 1.62
C VAL A 249 -4.51 4.30 0.79
N LEU A 250 -5.30 3.45 0.17
CA LEU A 250 -6.37 3.82 -0.75
C LEU A 250 -7.72 3.28 -0.29
N GLY A 251 -8.77 4.07 -0.50
CA GLY A 251 -10.15 3.63 -0.39
C GLY A 251 -10.91 3.88 -1.70
N SER A 252 -11.94 3.08 -1.95
CA SER A 252 -12.86 3.33 -3.05
C SER A 252 -13.75 4.52 -2.74
N LYS A 253 -13.64 5.59 -3.54
CA LYS A 253 -14.48 6.78 -3.36
C LYS A 253 -15.97 6.42 -3.42
N LYS A 254 -16.35 5.56 -4.36
CA LYS A 254 -17.73 5.11 -4.53
C LYS A 254 -18.31 4.44 -3.28
N LEU A 255 -17.52 3.56 -2.62
CA LEU A 255 -17.97 2.85 -1.43
C LEU A 255 -17.91 3.75 -0.18
N ILE A 256 -16.91 4.63 -0.09
CA ILE A 256 -16.78 5.59 1.01
C ILE A 256 -17.91 6.63 0.98
N ASP A 257 -18.30 7.11 -0.20
CA ASP A 257 -19.40 8.08 -0.35
C ASP A 257 -20.79 7.49 0.06
N GLU A 258 -20.92 6.15 0.17
CA GLU A 258 -22.12 5.47 0.69
C GLU A 258 -22.20 5.45 2.23
N LEU A 259 -21.10 5.79 2.92
CA LEU A 259 -21.04 5.90 4.37
C LEU A 259 -21.66 7.24 4.84
N SER A 260 -22.16 7.27 6.07
CA SER A 260 -22.50 8.53 6.73
C SER A 260 -21.26 9.42 6.90
N GLU A 261 -21.42 10.73 7.00
CA GLU A 261 -20.31 11.64 7.26
C GLU A 261 -19.55 11.29 8.55
N GLU A 262 -20.25 10.80 9.58
CA GLU A 262 -19.67 10.33 10.84
C GLU A 262 -18.80 9.09 10.61
N ASP A 263 -19.30 8.12 9.84
CA ASP A 263 -18.58 6.89 9.53
C ASP A 263 -17.37 7.15 8.58
N GLN A 264 -17.51 8.05 7.60
CA GLN A 264 -16.39 8.49 6.76
C GLN A 264 -15.28 9.11 7.62
N LYS A 265 -15.66 9.97 8.57
CA LYS A 265 -14.71 10.59 9.50
C LYS A 265 -14.05 9.56 10.40
N LEU A 266 -14.80 8.59 10.91
CA LEU A 266 -14.27 7.51 11.75
C LEU A 266 -13.21 6.69 11.00
N VAL A 267 -13.50 6.31 9.76
CA VAL A 267 -12.56 5.60 8.87
C VAL A 267 -11.30 6.45 8.65
N ALA A 268 -11.47 7.73 8.30
CA ALA A 268 -10.34 8.62 8.03
C ALA A 268 -9.45 8.85 9.27
N ASP A 269 -10.06 9.10 10.44
CA ASP A 269 -9.34 9.29 11.70
C ASP A 269 -8.60 8.01 12.13
N THR A 270 -9.18 6.84 11.86
CA THR A 270 -8.55 5.56 12.16
C THR A 270 -7.35 5.30 11.24
N TRP A 271 -7.49 5.58 9.95
CA TRP A 271 -6.37 5.50 9.00
C TRP A 271 -5.24 6.46 9.39
N ALA A 272 -5.55 7.72 9.72
CA ALA A 272 -4.54 8.71 10.10
C ALA A 272 -3.67 8.19 11.27
N LYS A 273 -4.28 7.68 12.33
CA LYS A 273 -3.56 7.10 13.48
C LYS A 273 -2.77 5.83 13.13
N THR A 274 -3.32 5.01 12.26
CA THR A 274 -2.68 3.75 11.87
C THR A 274 -1.48 4.01 10.95
N ILE A 275 -1.57 5.01 10.08
CA ILE A 275 -0.47 5.45 9.21
C ILE A 275 0.66 6.04 10.05
N GLU A 276 0.35 6.90 11.03
CA GLU A 276 1.34 7.46 11.97
C GLU A 276 2.10 6.34 12.69
N TRP A 277 1.37 5.35 13.24
CA TRP A 277 1.98 4.18 13.83
C TRP A 277 2.86 3.39 12.83
N GLY A 278 2.39 3.22 11.60
CA GLY A 278 3.15 2.52 10.54
C GLY A 278 4.47 3.22 10.17
N VAL A 279 4.47 4.56 10.17
CA VAL A 279 5.68 5.37 9.97
C VAL A 279 6.67 5.16 11.12
N GLU A 280 6.20 5.24 12.38
CA GLU A 280 7.05 5.02 13.55
C GLU A 280 7.66 3.61 13.56
N GLU A 281 6.86 2.58 13.26
CA GLU A 281 7.33 1.20 13.16
C GLU A 281 8.38 1.03 12.07
N GLY A 282 8.18 1.62 10.89
CA GLY A 282 9.15 1.56 9.79
C GLY A 282 10.50 2.18 10.17
N ILE A 283 10.48 3.32 10.86
CA ILE A 283 11.71 3.99 11.36
C ILE A 283 12.40 3.10 12.40
N ASN A 284 11.65 2.61 13.40
CA ASN A 284 12.21 1.88 14.54
C ASN A 284 12.76 0.50 14.16
N LYS A 285 12.26 -0.12 13.10
CA LYS A 285 12.67 -1.48 12.70
C LYS A 285 13.96 -1.55 11.88
N ASN A 286 14.36 -0.47 11.25
CA ASN A 286 15.44 -0.49 10.27
C ASN A 286 16.74 -1.14 10.82
N ASP A 287 17.19 -0.72 11.99
CA ASP A 287 18.43 -1.25 12.59
C ASP A 287 18.30 -2.71 13.02
N SER A 288 17.11 -3.12 13.50
CA SER A 288 16.85 -4.50 13.90
C SER A 288 16.81 -5.44 12.69
N LEU A 289 16.22 -5.02 11.57
CA LEU A 289 16.18 -5.76 10.31
C LEU A 289 17.59 -5.93 9.71
N LEU A 290 18.39 -4.85 9.74
CA LEU A 290 19.80 -4.94 9.30
C LEU A 290 20.59 -5.91 10.14
N LYS A 291 20.40 -5.88 11.47
CA LYS A 291 21.03 -6.84 12.37
C LYS A 291 20.59 -8.27 12.07
N GLU A 292 19.28 -8.50 11.89
CA GLU A 292 18.71 -9.81 11.55
C GLU A 292 19.33 -10.38 10.27
N LEU A 293 19.43 -9.59 9.20
CA LEU A 293 20.06 -10.00 7.96
C LEU A 293 21.53 -10.38 8.12
N LYS A 294 22.28 -9.63 8.94
CA LYS A 294 23.67 -9.98 9.29
C LYS A 294 23.74 -11.30 10.06
N ASP A 295 22.84 -11.51 11.02
CA ASP A 295 22.77 -12.75 11.81
C ASP A 295 22.36 -13.96 10.94
N LEU A 296 21.60 -13.74 9.87
CA LEU A 296 21.24 -14.73 8.84
C LEU A 296 22.35 -14.97 7.81
N GLY A 297 23.51 -14.31 7.95
CA GLY A 297 24.70 -14.54 7.12
C GLY A 297 24.80 -13.67 5.87
N VAL A 298 23.97 -12.65 5.72
CA VAL A 298 24.06 -11.68 4.62
C VAL A 298 25.33 -10.84 4.76
N LYS A 299 26.11 -10.77 3.69
CA LYS A 299 27.29 -9.91 3.59
C LYS A 299 26.87 -8.49 3.28
N VAL A 300 27.13 -7.58 4.21
CA VAL A 300 26.73 -6.18 4.09
C VAL A 300 27.91 -5.34 3.63
N THR A 301 27.72 -4.62 2.55
CA THR A 301 28.67 -3.63 2.01
C THR A 301 28.10 -2.24 2.27
N ASP A 302 28.77 -1.48 3.13
CA ASP A 302 28.56 -0.04 3.25
C ASP A 302 29.17 0.61 2.01
N LEU A 303 28.40 1.43 1.29
CA LEU A 303 28.90 2.11 0.09
C LEU A 303 29.59 3.42 0.50
N PRO A 304 30.95 3.44 0.60
CA PRO A 304 31.66 4.60 1.12
C PRO A 304 31.64 5.80 0.16
N ASP A 305 31.47 5.53 -1.13
CA ASP A 305 31.33 6.55 -2.16
C ASP A 305 30.02 6.33 -2.96
N GLN A 306 29.06 7.19 -2.69
CA GLN A 306 27.78 7.19 -3.40
C GLN A 306 27.77 8.14 -4.61
N SER A 307 28.89 8.82 -4.94
CA SER A 307 28.93 9.86 -5.97
C SER A 307 28.39 9.37 -7.32
N GLY A 308 28.88 8.23 -7.80
CA GLY A 308 28.42 7.66 -9.06
C GLY A 308 26.91 7.33 -9.10
N PHE A 309 26.34 6.93 -7.95
CA PHE A 309 24.90 6.71 -7.82
C PHE A 309 24.11 8.02 -7.76
N LYS A 310 24.67 9.07 -7.14
CA LYS A 310 24.08 10.40 -7.07
C LYS A 310 24.16 11.16 -8.38
N ASP A 311 25.26 10.99 -9.13
CA ASP A 311 25.48 11.69 -10.40
C ASP A 311 24.36 11.40 -11.43
N VAL A 312 23.87 10.16 -11.48
CA VAL A 312 22.77 9.80 -12.39
C VAL A 312 21.41 10.33 -11.92
N SER A 313 21.28 10.73 -10.66
CA SER A 313 20.02 11.28 -10.11
C SER A 313 19.63 12.57 -10.85
N GLN A 314 20.58 13.39 -11.26
CA GLN A 314 20.31 14.62 -11.99
C GLN A 314 19.49 14.36 -13.28
N GLN A 315 19.80 13.29 -14.02
CA GLN A 315 19.06 12.92 -15.23
C GLN A 315 17.59 12.56 -14.89
N VAL A 316 17.37 11.89 -13.76
CA VAL A 316 16.02 11.58 -13.29
C VAL A 316 15.26 12.84 -12.93
N TYR A 317 15.89 13.75 -12.17
CA TYR A 317 15.29 15.04 -11.80
C TYR A 317 14.90 15.87 -13.03
N GLU A 318 15.79 15.99 -14.03
CA GLU A 318 15.52 16.73 -15.26
C GLU A 318 14.35 16.15 -16.04
N GLN A 319 14.26 14.81 -16.13
CA GLN A 319 13.17 14.13 -16.84
C GLN A 319 11.81 14.40 -16.20
N TYR A 320 11.72 14.34 -14.87
CA TYR A 320 10.44 14.41 -14.15
C TYR A 320 10.04 15.84 -13.74
N SER A 321 10.96 16.79 -13.70
CA SER A 321 10.67 18.21 -13.36
C SER A 321 9.84 18.96 -14.44
N SER A 322 9.54 18.32 -15.57
CA SER A 322 8.55 18.86 -16.51
C SER A 322 7.13 18.85 -15.98
N ASN A 323 6.81 17.95 -15.02
CA ASN A 323 5.57 17.94 -14.29
C ASN A 323 5.63 18.96 -13.14
N ALA A 324 4.70 19.92 -13.13
CA ALA A 324 4.72 21.04 -12.18
C ALA A 324 4.56 20.60 -10.71
N THR A 325 3.73 19.58 -10.45
CA THR A 325 3.52 19.02 -9.10
C THR A 325 4.79 18.32 -8.60
N ILE A 326 5.43 17.51 -9.45
CA ILE A 326 6.70 16.86 -9.12
C ILE A 326 7.78 17.88 -8.85
N LYS A 327 7.88 18.91 -9.71
CA LYS A 327 8.87 19.98 -9.54
C LYS A 327 8.68 20.71 -8.22
N ALA A 328 7.45 21.12 -7.89
CA ALA A 328 7.14 21.80 -6.64
C ALA A 328 7.52 20.94 -5.41
N PHE A 329 7.20 19.63 -5.45
CA PHE A 329 7.55 18.71 -4.38
C PHE A 329 9.08 18.57 -4.22
N ILE A 330 9.84 18.49 -5.31
CA ILE A 330 11.31 18.44 -5.27
C ILE A 330 11.85 19.72 -4.65
N GLU A 331 11.42 20.90 -5.13
CA GLU A 331 11.91 22.20 -4.65
C GLU A 331 11.60 22.44 -3.16
N ALA A 332 10.50 21.89 -2.65
CA ALA A 332 10.13 21.98 -1.23
C ALA A 332 10.94 21.05 -0.32
N ASN A 333 11.65 20.06 -0.87
CA ASN A 333 12.35 19.03 -0.10
C ASN A 333 13.87 18.96 -0.37
N GLN A 334 14.43 19.86 -1.17
CA GLN A 334 15.87 20.09 -1.34
C GLN A 334 16.41 21.11 -0.36
#